data_6f2312d21cf4fb69a66756ff3245fb48
#
_entry.id   6f2312d21cf4fb69a66756ff3245fb48
#
_cell.length_a   1.000
_cell.length_b   1.000
_cell.length_c   1.000
_cell.angle_alpha   90.00
_cell.angle_beta   90.00
_cell.angle_gamma   90.00
#
_symmetry.space_group_name_H-M   'P 1'
#
loop_
_entity.id
_entity.type
_entity.pdbx_description
1 polymer ?
#
loop_
_entity_poly.entity_id
_entity_poly.type
_entity_poly.pdbx_seq_one_letter_code
_entity_poly.pdbx_strand_id
1 'polypeptide(L)'
;YEKGYIYKGSRIINWCPVCKTSISDAEVEHKEQDGFFWHINYPIVGEEGRFVEIATTRPETLLGDTAVAVNPEDERYKDIIGKMLKLPLTDREIPVIADEYVDKEFGTGCVKITPAHDPNDFEVGKRHNLEEICIMNDDATINVPGKYFGMDRYEARKAMVEDLKE
;
A
#
# COMPACT_ATOMS: atom_id res chain seq x y z
N TYR A 1 7.19 31.75 7.75
CA TYR A 1 8.13 30.67 7.54
C TYR A 1 9.03 30.49 8.76
N GLU A 2 9.78 31.53 9.16
CA GLU A 2 10.72 31.45 10.30
C GLU A 2 10.08 31.04 11.64
N LYS A 3 8.80 31.38 11.85
CA LYS A 3 8.02 30.99 13.04
C LYS A 3 7.39 29.59 12.96
N GLY A 4 7.66 28.81 11.90
CA GLY A 4 7.15 27.45 11.72
C GLY A 4 5.66 27.33 11.32
N TYR A 5 4.94 28.45 11.11
CA TYR A 5 3.53 28.42 10.70
C TYR A 5 3.32 28.02 9.24
N ILE A 6 4.36 28.15 8.42
CA ILE A 6 4.35 27.77 7.01
C ILE A 6 5.55 26.87 6.75
N TYR A 7 5.31 25.71 6.15
CA TYR A 7 6.35 24.74 5.77
C TYR A 7 6.03 24.12 4.41
N LYS A 8 7.04 23.58 3.75
CA LYS A 8 6.88 22.79 2.53
C LYS A 8 6.83 21.30 2.90
N GLY A 9 5.85 20.59 2.40
CA GLY A 9 5.71 19.15 2.65
C GLY A 9 4.78 18.50 1.64
N SER A 10 4.84 17.16 1.57
CA SER A 10 3.93 16.35 0.77
C SER A 10 2.60 16.17 1.47
N ARG A 11 1.53 15.99 0.67
CA ARG A 11 0.19 15.64 1.11
C ARG A 11 -0.45 14.72 0.09
N ILE A 12 -1.26 13.76 0.56
CA ILE A 12 -2.16 13.01 -0.30
C ILE A 12 -3.31 13.94 -0.71
N ILE A 13 -3.65 13.90 -1.98
CA ILE A 13 -4.76 14.65 -2.58
C ILE A 13 -5.55 13.76 -3.53
N ASN A 14 -6.81 14.11 -3.78
CA ASN A 14 -7.58 13.48 -4.84
C ASN A 14 -7.07 13.97 -6.20
N TRP A 15 -6.85 13.05 -7.11
CA TRP A 15 -6.27 13.31 -8.43
C TRP A 15 -7.11 12.70 -9.54
N CYS A 16 -7.40 13.48 -10.57
CA CYS A 16 -8.07 13.02 -11.78
C CYS A 16 -7.04 12.60 -12.85
N PRO A 17 -6.91 11.31 -13.19
CA PRO A 17 -5.93 10.87 -14.18
C PRO A 17 -6.30 11.25 -15.61
N VAL A 18 -7.56 11.58 -15.87
CA VAL A 18 -8.04 12.03 -17.18
C VAL A 18 -7.71 13.50 -17.42
N CYS A 19 -8.06 14.36 -16.46
CA CYS A 19 -7.79 15.81 -16.54
C CYS A 19 -6.34 16.13 -16.15
N LYS A 20 -5.64 15.22 -15.46
CA LYS A 20 -4.29 15.40 -14.91
C LYS A 20 -4.22 16.63 -13.98
N THR A 21 -5.21 16.72 -13.11
CA THR A 21 -5.32 17.80 -12.11
C THR A 21 -5.72 17.25 -10.74
N SER A 22 -5.37 17.99 -9.68
CA SER A 22 -5.97 17.79 -8.37
C SER A 22 -7.45 18.16 -8.39
N ILE A 23 -8.25 17.47 -7.59
CA ILE A 23 -9.65 17.75 -7.34
C ILE A 23 -9.87 17.91 -5.84
N SER A 24 -10.76 18.82 -5.47
CA SER A 24 -11.11 19.05 -4.06
C SER A 24 -12.00 17.91 -3.54
N ASP A 25 -12.03 17.72 -2.23
CA ASP A 25 -12.88 16.70 -1.59
C ASP A 25 -14.37 16.92 -1.90
N ALA A 26 -14.78 18.20 -2.09
CA ALA A 26 -16.15 18.55 -2.45
C ALA A 26 -16.55 18.11 -3.89
N GLU A 27 -15.58 17.83 -4.75
CA GLU A 27 -15.80 17.37 -6.13
C GLU A 27 -15.79 15.84 -6.25
N VAL A 28 -15.48 15.14 -5.15
CA VAL A 28 -15.43 13.67 -5.13
C VAL A 28 -16.82 13.11 -4.88
N GLU A 29 -17.34 12.36 -5.84
CA GLU A 29 -18.56 11.60 -5.68
C GLU A 29 -18.23 10.13 -5.35
N HIS A 30 -18.73 9.64 -4.22
CA HIS A 30 -18.58 8.24 -3.84
C HIS A 30 -19.65 7.40 -4.54
N LYS A 31 -19.20 6.34 -5.21
CA LYS A 31 -20.06 5.39 -5.89
C LYS A 31 -19.71 3.97 -5.46
N GLU A 32 -20.72 3.22 -5.04
CA GLU A 32 -20.55 1.80 -4.78
C GLU A 32 -20.24 1.06 -6.08
N GLN A 33 -19.25 0.18 -6.02
CA GLN A 33 -18.83 -0.65 -7.13
C GLN A 33 -18.50 -2.05 -6.62
N ASP A 34 -18.95 -3.07 -7.35
CA ASP A 34 -18.54 -4.43 -7.09
C ASP A 34 -17.02 -4.58 -7.19
N GLY A 35 -16.43 -5.20 -6.18
CA GLY A 35 -14.99 -5.40 -6.09
C GLY A 35 -14.65 -6.78 -5.54
N PHE A 36 -13.36 -7.07 -5.54
CA PHE A 36 -12.82 -8.28 -4.94
C PHE A 36 -11.90 -7.93 -3.79
N PHE A 37 -11.80 -8.85 -2.85
CA PHE A 37 -10.85 -8.80 -1.78
C PHE A 37 -9.80 -9.88 -2.09
N TRP A 38 -8.63 -9.46 -2.59
CA TRP A 38 -7.55 -10.38 -2.94
C TRP A 38 -6.71 -10.69 -1.72
N HIS A 39 -6.47 -11.98 -1.49
CA HIS A 39 -5.61 -12.49 -0.44
C HIS A 39 -4.24 -12.81 -1.03
N ILE A 40 -3.20 -12.22 -0.49
CA ILE A 40 -1.83 -12.29 -1.01
C ILE A 40 -0.90 -12.69 0.14
N ASN A 41 -0.06 -13.68 -0.10
CA ASN A 41 0.92 -14.17 0.86
C ASN A 41 2.24 -13.40 0.74
N TYR A 42 2.68 -12.78 1.83
CA TYR A 42 3.98 -12.12 1.93
C TYR A 42 4.91 -13.01 2.75
N PRO A 43 5.90 -13.71 2.11
CA PRO A 43 6.80 -14.61 2.81
C PRO A 43 7.66 -13.89 3.85
N ILE A 44 7.86 -14.52 5.00
CA ILE A 44 8.74 -13.98 6.05
C ILE A 44 10.18 -14.33 5.68
N VAL A 45 11.05 -13.31 5.65
CA VAL A 45 12.46 -13.49 5.32
C VAL A 45 13.16 -14.36 6.37
N GLY A 46 13.85 -15.39 5.91
CA GLY A 46 14.56 -16.34 6.79
C GLY A 46 13.69 -17.42 7.42
N GLU A 47 12.38 -17.47 7.15
CA GLU A 47 11.46 -18.49 7.68
C GLU A 47 10.78 -19.23 6.53
N GLU A 48 11.38 -20.33 6.08
CA GLU A 48 10.86 -21.08 4.94
C GLU A 48 9.44 -21.63 5.19
N GLY A 49 8.55 -21.40 4.22
CA GLY A 49 7.15 -21.82 4.28
C GLY A 49 6.25 -21.00 5.18
N ARG A 50 6.76 -19.94 5.84
CA ARG A 50 5.96 -19.05 6.67
C ARG A 50 5.70 -17.73 5.95
N PHE A 51 4.46 -17.27 6.00
CA PHE A 51 4.02 -16.03 5.34
C PHE A 51 2.99 -15.28 6.19
N VAL A 52 2.78 -14.02 5.85
CA VAL A 52 1.69 -13.17 6.35
C VAL A 52 0.69 -13.00 5.22
N GLU A 53 -0.57 -13.32 5.47
CA GLU A 53 -1.66 -13.12 4.52
C GLU A 53 -2.20 -11.70 4.61
N ILE A 54 -2.17 -10.98 3.50
CA ILE A 54 -2.69 -9.62 3.35
C ILE A 54 -3.94 -9.65 2.48
N ALA A 55 -5.01 -9.01 2.92
CA ALA A 55 -6.22 -8.82 2.13
C ALA A 55 -6.28 -7.38 1.59
N THR A 56 -6.47 -7.21 0.29
CA THR A 56 -6.50 -5.89 -0.35
C THR A 56 -7.52 -5.81 -1.48
N THR A 57 -8.11 -4.64 -1.66
CA THR A 57 -8.96 -4.31 -2.83
C THR A 57 -8.16 -3.69 -3.98
N ARG A 58 -6.88 -3.33 -3.74
CA ARG A 58 -6.03 -2.59 -4.69
C ARG A 58 -4.67 -3.26 -4.90
N PRO A 59 -4.61 -4.48 -5.48
CA PRO A 59 -3.34 -5.18 -5.70
C PRO A 59 -2.39 -4.42 -6.63
N GLU A 60 -2.88 -3.55 -7.51
CA GLU A 60 -2.05 -2.71 -8.39
C GLU A 60 -1.12 -1.75 -7.66
N THR A 61 -1.39 -1.44 -6.39
CA THR A 61 -0.53 -0.57 -5.59
C THR A 61 0.60 -1.31 -4.85
N LEU A 62 0.62 -2.65 -4.93
CA LEU A 62 1.57 -3.51 -4.23
C LEU A 62 3.03 -3.09 -4.42
N LEU A 63 3.40 -2.69 -5.64
CA LEU A 63 4.78 -2.26 -5.94
C LEU A 63 5.22 -1.02 -5.13
N GLY A 64 4.29 -0.29 -4.55
CA GLY A 64 4.55 0.89 -3.69
C GLY A 64 4.49 0.59 -2.19
N ASP A 65 4.29 -0.67 -1.78
CA ASP A 65 4.24 -1.03 -0.37
C ASP A 65 5.59 -0.81 0.30
N THR A 66 5.56 -0.26 1.51
CA THR A 66 6.77 0.04 2.29
C THR A 66 6.77 -0.58 3.67
N ALA A 67 5.64 -1.11 4.11
CA ALA A 67 5.52 -1.91 5.33
C ALA A 67 4.24 -2.76 5.31
N VAL A 68 4.16 -3.70 6.23
CA VAL A 68 2.91 -4.34 6.66
C VAL A 68 2.68 -3.96 8.12
N ALA A 69 1.51 -3.41 8.42
CA ALA A 69 1.12 -3.04 9.77
C ALA A 69 0.27 -4.13 10.42
N VAL A 70 0.49 -4.36 11.71
CA VAL A 70 -0.31 -5.23 12.57
C VAL A 70 -0.65 -4.50 13.87
N ASN A 71 -1.74 -4.87 14.51
CA ASN A 71 -2.07 -4.30 15.81
C ASN A 71 -1.10 -4.84 16.89
N PRO A 72 -0.49 -3.98 17.74
CA PRO A 72 0.45 -4.40 18.78
C PRO A 72 -0.15 -5.34 19.83
N GLU A 73 -1.47 -5.30 20.00
CA GLU A 73 -2.18 -6.19 20.91
C GLU A 73 -2.65 -7.51 20.29
N ASP A 74 -2.44 -7.70 18.98
CA ASP A 74 -2.83 -8.94 18.29
C ASP A 74 -1.81 -10.05 18.57
N GLU A 75 -2.20 -11.01 19.39
CA GLU A 75 -1.35 -12.14 19.75
C GLU A 75 -0.89 -12.99 18.56
N ARG A 76 -1.66 -13.00 17.46
CA ARG A 76 -1.35 -13.76 16.24
C ARG A 76 -0.06 -13.31 15.57
N TYR A 77 0.29 -12.03 15.75
CA TYR A 77 1.34 -11.37 14.98
C TYR A 77 2.49 -10.79 15.84
N LYS A 78 2.42 -10.92 17.16
CA LYS A 78 3.45 -10.38 18.08
C LYS A 78 4.86 -10.85 17.77
N ASP A 79 4.99 -12.11 17.36
CA ASP A 79 6.29 -12.72 17.08
C ASP A 79 6.91 -12.30 15.74
N ILE A 80 6.14 -11.64 14.88
CA ILE A 80 6.61 -11.16 13.58
C ILE A 80 6.87 -9.64 13.54
N ILE A 81 6.47 -8.88 14.56
CA ILE A 81 6.75 -7.44 14.62
C ILE A 81 8.27 -7.22 14.54
N GLY A 82 8.69 -6.35 13.61
CA GLY A 82 10.09 -6.05 13.35
C GLY A 82 10.80 -7.02 12.40
N LYS A 83 10.16 -8.12 11.97
CA LYS A 83 10.70 -8.99 10.91
C LYS A 83 10.51 -8.36 9.54
N MET A 84 11.25 -8.87 8.57
CA MET A 84 11.15 -8.46 7.17
C MET A 84 10.29 -9.45 6.40
N LEU A 85 9.49 -8.93 5.50
CA LEU A 85 8.68 -9.70 4.55
C LEU A 85 9.23 -9.47 3.14
N LYS A 86 9.25 -10.52 2.33
CA LYS A 86 9.52 -10.39 0.91
C LYS A 86 8.29 -9.82 0.22
N LEU A 87 8.44 -8.66 -0.43
CA LEU A 87 7.36 -8.04 -1.20
C LEU A 87 7.15 -8.85 -2.50
N PRO A 88 5.98 -9.48 -2.69
CA PRO A 88 5.72 -10.27 -3.90
C PRO A 88 5.95 -9.47 -5.19
N LEU A 89 6.29 -10.15 -6.27
CA LEU A 89 6.56 -9.57 -7.61
C LEU A 89 7.74 -8.59 -7.65
N THR A 90 8.55 -8.51 -6.59
CA THR A 90 9.72 -7.62 -6.49
C THR A 90 10.87 -8.32 -5.76
N ASP A 91 12.07 -7.71 -5.80
CA ASP A 91 13.22 -8.12 -4.99
C ASP A 91 13.32 -7.35 -3.66
N ARG A 92 12.29 -6.55 -3.32
CA ARG A 92 12.29 -5.71 -2.13
C ARG A 92 11.84 -6.51 -0.90
N GLU A 93 12.38 -6.09 0.25
CA GLU A 93 11.95 -6.53 1.56
C GLU A 93 11.35 -5.33 2.31
N ILE A 94 10.25 -5.55 3.03
CA ILE A 94 9.54 -4.53 3.79
C ILE A 94 9.33 -4.98 5.23
N PRO A 95 9.38 -4.08 6.22
CA PRO A 95 9.23 -4.43 7.63
C PRO A 95 7.78 -4.70 8.02
N VAL A 96 7.60 -5.53 9.04
CA VAL A 96 6.35 -5.59 9.81
C VAL A 96 6.43 -4.56 10.93
N ILE A 97 5.48 -3.64 10.96
CA ILE A 97 5.38 -2.58 11.98
C ILE A 97 4.16 -2.80 12.87
N ALA A 98 4.21 -2.27 14.08
CA ALA A 98 3.08 -2.28 15.01
C ALA A 98 2.39 -0.91 14.99
N ASP A 99 1.09 -0.86 14.68
CA ASP A 99 0.30 0.37 14.70
C ASP A 99 -1.14 0.10 15.15
N GLU A 100 -1.62 0.89 16.11
CA GLU A 100 -2.98 0.77 16.64
C GLU A 100 -4.09 1.12 15.62
N TYR A 101 -3.71 1.70 14.48
CA TYR A 101 -4.60 1.92 13.35
C TYR A 101 -5.23 0.62 12.82
N VAL A 102 -4.52 -0.51 12.94
CA VAL A 102 -4.98 -1.80 12.43
C VAL A 102 -6.08 -2.37 13.32
N ASP A 103 -7.26 -2.59 12.73
CA ASP A 103 -8.35 -3.32 13.39
C ASP A 103 -8.08 -4.83 13.33
N LYS A 104 -7.96 -5.45 14.50
CA LYS A 104 -7.71 -6.91 14.64
C LYS A 104 -8.81 -7.78 14.09
N GLU A 105 -10.05 -7.27 14.06
CA GLU A 105 -11.24 -8.00 13.64
C GLU A 105 -11.53 -7.82 12.14
N PHE A 106 -10.85 -6.88 11.47
CA PHE A 106 -11.09 -6.61 10.07
C PHE A 106 -10.10 -7.37 9.16
N GLY A 107 -10.65 -8.10 8.17
CA GLY A 107 -9.87 -8.85 7.20
C GLY A 107 -8.97 -9.90 7.86
N THR A 108 -7.68 -9.87 7.54
CA THR A 108 -6.67 -10.77 8.13
C THR A 108 -6.09 -10.24 9.45
N GLY A 109 -6.37 -8.98 9.82
CA GLY A 109 -5.70 -8.28 10.91
C GLY A 109 -4.32 -7.75 10.54
N CYS A 110 -3.96 -7.83 9.26
CA CYS A 110 -2.73 -7.27 8.70
C CYS A 110 -3.08 -6.33 7.55
N VAL A 111 -2.45 -5.16 7.51
CA VAL A 111 -2.69 -4.14 6.49
C VAL A 111 -1.38 -3.80 5.79
N LYS A 112 -1.35 -3.90 4.46
CA LYS A 112 -0.24 -3.36 3.67
C LYS A 112 -0.23 -1.84 3.75
N ILE A 113 0.92 -1.23 3.85
CA ILE A 113 1.07 0.23 3.95
C ILE A 113 1.72 0.77 2.68
N THR A 114 0.94 1.59 1.95
CA THR A 114 1.35 2.22 0.68
C THR A 114 1.19 3.74 0.80
N PRO A 115 2.12 4.44 1.45
CA PRO A 115 1.95 5.85 1.84
C PRO A 115 1.64 6.81 0.69
N ALA A 116 2.15 6.53 -0.51
CA ALA A 116 1.92 7.38 -1.69
C ALA A 116 0.54 7.17 -2.35
N HIS A 117 -0.24 6.15 -1.97
CA HIS A 117 -1.47 5.77 -2.68
C HIS A 117 -2.72 5.61 -1.81
N ASP A 118 -2.61 5.85 -0.51
CA ASP A 118 -3.73 5.84 0.43
C ASP A 118 -3.54 6.89 1.54
N PRO A 119 -4.57 7.70 1.86
CA PRO A 119 -4.44 8.76 2.86
C PRO A 119 -4.23 8.25 4.29
N ASN A 120 -4.79 7.10 4.64
CA ASN A 120 -4.58 6.50 5.96
C ASN A 120 -3.16 5.92 6.06
N ASP A 121 -2.71 5.24 5.00
CA ASP A 121 -1.34 4.70 4.92
C ASP A 121 -0.30 5.82 4.94
N PHE A 122 -0.61 6.99 4.36
CA PHE A 122 0.24 8.17 4.44
C PHE A 122 0.46 8.62 5.89
N GLU A 123 -0.58 8.66 6.72
CA GLU A 123 -0.46 9.03 8.12
C GLU A 123 0.29 7.96 8.95
N VAL A 124 0.07 6.66 8.66
CA VAL A 124 0.89 5.57 9.22
C VAL A 124 2.35 5.73 8.78
N GLY A 125 2.58 5.97 7.50
CA GLY A 125 3.91 6.19 6.94
C GLY A 125 4.68 7.30 7.64
N LYS A 126 4.02 8.43 7.93
CA LYS A 126 4.62 9.53 8.70
C LYS A 126 5.01 9.12 10.13
N ARG A 127 4.12 8.41 10.84
CA ARG A 127 4.41 7.97 12.22
C ARG A 127 5.61 7.03 12.29
N HIS A 128 5.78 6.19 11.28
CA HIS A 128 6.83 5.19 11.19
C HIS A 128 8.02 5.60 10.31
N ASN A 129 8.01 6.84 9.80
CA ASN A 129 9.05 7.36 8.89
C ASN A 129 9.31 6.45 7.68
N LEU A 130 8.23 5.93 7.08
CA LEU A 130 8.29 5.10 5.88
C LEU A 130 8.49 5.93 4.62
N GLU A 131 9.06 5.31 3.61
CA GLU A 131 9.24 5.93 2.29
C GLU A 131 7.91 6.10 1.55
N GLU A 132 7.74 7.21 0.84
CA GLU A 132 6.58 7.47 -0.03
C GLU A 132 6.96 7.10 -1.47
N ILE A 133 6.64 5.87 -1.90
CA ILE A 133 6.95 5.36 -3.24
C ILE A 133 5.73 5.53 -4.15
N CYS A 134 5.72 6.58 -4.96
CA CYS A 134 4.71 6.79 -5.99
C CYS A 134 5.00 5.90 -7.20
N ILE A 135 4.10 4.97 -7.51
CA ILE A 135 4.25 3.97 -8.58
C ILE A 135 3.41 4.26 -9.83
N MET A 136 2.72 5.39 -9.87
CA MET A 136 1.88 5.78 -10.99
C MET A 136 2.25 7.16 -11.52
N ASN A 137 2.16 7.31 -12.84
CA ASN A 137 2.20 8.59 -13.53
C ASN A 137 0.89 9.37 -13.32
N ASP A 138 0.87 10.64 -13.76
CA ASP A 138 -0.32 11.52 -13.68
C ASP A 138 -1.57 10.96 -14.39
N ASP A 139 -1.39 10.07 -15.37
CA ASP A 139 -2.47 9.38 -16.09
C ASP A 139 -2.82 8.00 -15.49
N ALA A 140 -2.29 7.69 -14.30
CA ALA A 140 -2.47 6.43 -13.61
C ALA A 140 -1.90 5.20 -14.35
N THR A 141 -0.94 5.39 -15.25
CA THR A 141 -0.12 4.30 -15.77
C THR A 141 1.01 3.97 -14.79
N ILE A 142 1.44 2.72 -14.74
CA ILE A 142 2.54 2.27 -13.87
C ILE A 142 3.86 2.89 -14.31
N ASN A 143 4.62 3.51 -13.40
CA ASN A 143 5.91 4.15 -13.67
C ASN A 143 7.12 3.35 -13.15
N VAL A 144 6.90 2.22 -12.49
CA VAL A 144 7.97 1.37 -11.97
C VAL A 144 8.54 0.53 -13.11
N PRO A 145 9.87 0.55 -13.34
CA PRO A 145 10.51 -0.28 -14.37
C PRO A 145 10.21 -1.77 -14.15
N GLY A 146 9.96 -2.48 -15.24
CA GLY A 146 9.70 -3.93 -15.22
C GLY A 146 8.49 -4.32 -16.07
N LYS A 147 7.93 -5.49 -15.77
CA LYS A 147 6.86 -6.13 -16.55
C LYS A 147 5.61 -5.25 -16.72
N TYR A 148 5.28 -4.45 -15.73
CA TYR A 148 4.03 -3.67 -15.69
C TYR A 148 4.21 -2.22 -16.14
N PHE A 149 5.43 -1.81 -16.48
CA PHE A 149 5.74 -0.43 -16.88
C PHE A 149 4.87 0.06 -18.03
N GLY A 150 4.23 1.23 -17.85
CA GLY A 150 3.37 1.86 -18.85
C GLY A 150 1.96 1.27 -18.96
N MET A 151 1.64 0.19 -18.23
CA MET A 151 0.27 -0.35 -18.21
C MET A 151 -0.68 0.59 -17.46
N ASP A 152 -1.93 0.68 -17.92
CA ASP A 152 -3.01 1.26 -17.13
C ASP A 152 -3.18 0.51 -15.81
N ARG A 153 -3.53 1.21 -14.73
CA ARG A 153 -3.66 0.63 -13.38
C ARG A 153 -4.57 -0.60 -13.31
N TYR A 154 -5.65 -0.64 -14.10
CA TYR A 154 -6.58 -1.78 -14.10
C TYR A 154 -6.05 -2.95 -14.92
N GLU A 155 -5.30 -2.67 -15.99
CA GLU A 155 -4.58 -3.72 -16.75
C GLU A 155 -3.46 -4.32 -15.90
N ALA A 156 -2.69 -3.46 -15.23
CA ALA A 156 -1.65 -3.88 -14.28
C ALA A 156 -2.24 -4.72 -13.13
N ARG A 157 -3.39 -4.33 -12.57
CA ARG A 157 -4.10 -5.12 -11.54
C ARG A 157 -4.37 -6.54 -12.02
N LYS A 158 -4.91 -6.71 -13.22
CA LYS A 158 -5.20 -8.04 -13.80
C LYS A 158 -3.92 -8.87 -13.98
N ALA A 159 -2.89 -8.25 -14.55
CA ALA A 159 -1.61 -8.92 -14.79
C ALA A 159 -0.94 -9.35 -13.47
N MET A 160 -0.92 -8.45 -12.46
CA MET A 160 -0.35 -8.76 -11.14
C MET A 160 -1.11 -9.88 -10.43
N VAL A 161 -2.45 -9.87 -10.50
CA VAL A 161 -3.28 -10.94 -9.91
C VAL A 161 -3.00 -12.30 -10.57
N GLU A 162 -2.76 -12.34 -11.88
CA GLU A 162 -2.39 -13.59 -12.55
C GLU A 162 -1.00 -14.05 -12.12
N ASP A 163 -0.02 -13.15 -12.04
CA ASP A 163 1.34 -13.49 -11.63
C ASP A 163 1.44 -13.92 -10.15
N LEU A 164 0.54 -13.45 -9.30
CA LEU A 164 0.48 -13.85 -7.88
C LEU A 164 -0.13 -15.25 -7.66
N LYS A 165 -0.70 -15.89 -8.71
CA LYS A 165 -1.23 -17.25 -8.63
C LYS A 165 -0.15 -18.33 -8.91
N GLU A 166 0.98 -17.93 -9.49
CA GLU A 166 2.13 -18.81 -9.77
C GLU A 166 3.01 -18.98 -8.53
#